data_55e5e24d64b1fee025768bf49b5275b7
#
_entry.id   55e5e24d64b1fee025768bf49b5275b7
#
_cell.length_a   1.000
_cell.length_b   1.000
_cell.length_c   1.000
_cell.angle_alpha   90.00
_cell.angle_beta   90.00
_cell.angle_gamma   90.00
#
_symmetry.space_group_name_H-M   'P 1'
#
loop_
_entity.id
_entity.type
_entity.pdbx_description
1 polymer ?
#
loop_
_entity_poly.entity_id
_entity_poly.type
_entity_poly.pdbx_seq_one_letter_code
_entity_poly.pdbx_strand_id
1 'polypeptide(L)'
;HGEQTPFTPPVNAMLALEKALDELQKQGGWQARRAYYRDLSGQVRKCLAEFGGEPLLGEAEVSAVLGAYRVPDGFSFEQVHDGLKRWGFVISAGVGNQADGVFRIAAMGDITRYDIERLLAAIETVFKNR
;
A
#
# COMPACT_ATOMS: atom_id res chain seq x y z
N HIS A 1 15.35 -43.21 -2.47
CA HIS A 1 15.67 -41.91 -1.84
C HIS A 1 14.54 -41.60 -0.90
N GLY A 2 14.80 -41.65 0.41
CA GLY A 2 13.78 -41.46 1.42
C GLY A 2 13.20 -40.05 1.38
N GLU A 3 11.97 -39.92 1.82
CA GLU A 3 11.19 -38.67 1.99
C GLU A 3 11.74 -37.74 3.09
N GLN A 4 13.07 -37.65 3.19
CA GLN A 4 13.71 -36.79 4.18
C GLN A 4 14.09 -35.43 3.56
N THR A 5 13.74 -34.36 4.27
CA THR A 5 14.20 -33.03 3.90
C THR A 5 15.72 -32.92 4.04
N PRO A 6 16.45 -32.26 3.13
CA PRO A 6 17.91 -32.17 3.18
C PRO A 6 18.42 -31.36 4.41
N PHE A 7 17.57 -30.56 5.03
CA PHE A 7 17.87 -29.77 6.22
C PHE A 7 16.72 -29.82 7.22
N THR A 8 16.95 -29.33 8.44
CA THR A 8 15.89 -29.20 9.45
C THR A 8 14.76 -28.30 8.94
N PRO A 9 13.52 -28.81 8.87
CA PRO A 9 12.39 -28.01 8.37
C PRO A 9 12.14 -26.78 9.27
N PRO A 10 11.81 -25.63 8.71
CA PRO A 10 11.43 -24.43 9.48
C PRO A 10 9.98 -24.56 10.00
N VAL A 11 9.77 -25.45 10.96
CA VAL A 11 8.42 -25.84 11.45
C VAL A 11 7.58 -24.63 11.87
N ASN A 12 8.18 -23.67 12.59
CA ASN A 12 7.45 -22.47 13.01
C ASN A 12 6.94 -21.64 11.83
N ALA A 13 7.74 -21.53 10.77
CA ALA A 13 7.32 -20.81 9.56
C ALA A 13 6.22 -21.58 8.82
N MET A 14 6.28 -22.91 8.80
CA MET A 14 5.24 -23.74 8.19
C MET A 14 3.90 -23.62 8.93
N LEU A 15 3.92 -23.67 10.26
CA LEU A 15 2.72 -23.47 11.08
C LEU A 15 2.14 -22.06 10.93
N ALA A 16 3.00 -21.05 10.85
CA ALA A 16 2.57 -19.67 10.58
C ALA A 16 1.91 -19.54 9.21
N LEU A 17 2.46 -20.19 8.18
CA LEU A 17 1.88 -20.21 6.84
C LEU A 17 0.53 -20.91 6.82
N GLU A 18 0.41 -22.09 7.45
CA GLU A 18 -0.86 -22.81 7.59
C GLU A 18 -1.92 -21.91 8.21
N LYS A 19 -1.59 -21.23 9.31
CA LYS A 19 -2.49 -20.30 9.98
C LYS A 19 -2.90 -19.13 9.07
N ALA A 20 -1.96 -18.57 8.34
CA ALA A 20 -2.23 -17.47 7.41
C ALA A 20 -3.15 -17.90 6.25
N LEU A 21 -3.00 -19.12 5.74
CA LEU A 21 -3.88 -19.70 4.73
C LEU A 21 -5.30 -19.94 5.25
N ASP A 22 -5.42 -20.44 6.47
CA ASP A 22 -6.72 -20.59 7.14
C ASP A 22 -7.45 -19.25 7.29
N GLU A 23 -6.73 -18.21 7.70
CA GLU A 23 -7.28 -16.85 7.83
C GLU A 23 -7.70 -16.29 6.48
N LEU A 24 -6.89 -16.50 5.45
CA LEU A 24 -7.25 -16.11 4.09
C LEU A 24 -8.53 -16.78 3.61
N GLN A 25 -8.68 -18.08 3.85
CA GLN A 25 -9.90 -18.83 3.49
C GLN A 25 -11.14 -18.31 4.23
N LYS A 26 -11.02 -18.09 5.54
CA LYS A 26 -12.11 -17.54 6.38
C LYS A 26 -12.56 -16.15 5.94
N GLN A 27 -11.67 -15.36 5.34
CA GLN A 27 -11.96 -14.05 4.80
C GLN A 27 -12.56 -14.08 3.37
N GLY A 28 -12.85 -15.25 2.81
CA GLY A 28 -13.41 -15.41 1.47
C GLY A 28 -12.37 -15.64 0.36
N GLY A 29 -11.14 -16.00 0.73
CA GLY A 29 -10.06 -16.35 -0.18
C GLY A 29 -9.37 -15.14 -0.80
N TRP A 30 -8.49 -15.41 -1.77
CA TRP A 30 -7.66 -14.37 -2.40
C TRP A 30 -8.48 -13.36 -3.23
N GLN A 31 -9.61 -13.77 -3.79
CA GLN A 31 -10.50 -12.90 -4.56
C GLN A 31 -11.10 -11.82 -3.69
N ALA A 32 -11.65 -12.20 -2.52
CA ALA A 32 -12.21 -11.25 -1.56
C ALA A 32 -11.14 -10.31 -1.02
N ARG A 33 -9.96 -10.82 -0.67
CA ARG A 33 -8.83 -10.00 -0.21
C ARG A 33 -8.34 -9.03 -1.28
N ARG A 34 -8.23 -9.48 -2.55
CA ARG A 34 -7.86 -8.61 -3.66
C ARG A 34 -8.90 -7.50 -3.88
N ALA A 35 -10.19 -7.84 -3.83
CA ALA A 35 -11.26 -6.85 -3.96
C ALA A 35 -11.21 -5.81 -2.83
N TYR A 36 -10.97 -6.24 -1.61
CA TYR A 36 -10.81 -5.35 -0.46
C TYR A 36 -9.64 -4.37 -0.64
N TYR A 37 -8.44 -4.87 -0.97
CA TYR A 37 -7.29 -3.99 -1.20
C TYR A 37 -7.50 -3.04 -2.39
N ARG A 38 -8.17 -3.51 -3.44
CA ARG A 38 -8.50 -2.67 -4.60
C ARG A 38 -9.44 -1.52 -4.24
N ASP A 39 -10.41 -1.77 -3.37
CA ASP A 39 -11.29 -0.74 -2.82
C ASP A 39 -10.50 0.29 -2.01
N LEU A 40 -9.67 -0.15 -1.06
CA LEU A 40 -8.86 0.73 -0.23
C LEU A 40 -7.89 1.59 -1.06
N SER A 41 -7.13 0.96 -1.97
CA SER A 41 -6.20 1.69 -2.85
C SER A 41 -6.92 2.62 -3.84
N GLY A 42 -8.14 2.26 -4.23
CA GLY A 42 -8.99 3.10 -5.07
C GLY A 42 -9.41 4.39 -4.38
N GLN A 43 -9.73 4.34 -3.08
CA GLN A 43 -10.05 5.52 -2.27
C GLN A 43 -8.84 6.46 -2.17
N VAL A 44 -7.66 5.91 -1.88
CA VAL A 44 -6.40 6.69 -1.83
C VAL A 44 -6.14 7.38 -3.17
N ARG A 45 -6.29 6.65 -4.29
CA ARG A 45 -6.08 7.19 -5.63
C ARG A 45 -7.02 8.35 -5.95
N LYS A 46 -8.30 8.20 -5.61
CA LYS A 46 -9.30 9.26 -5.82
C LYS A 46 -8.95 10.51 -5.03
N CYS A 47 -8.61 10.36 -3.76
CA CYS A 47 -8.21 11.47 -2.91
C CYS A 47 -6.96 12.18 -3.46
N LEU A 48 -5.91 11.43 -3.82
CA LEU A 48 -4.70 12.04 -4.38
C LEU A 48 -4.94 12.79 -5.68
N ALA A 49 -5.83 12.29 -6.54
CA ALA A 49 -6.17 12.94 -7.80
C ALA A 49 -6.77 14.34 -7.60
N GLU A 50 -7.49 14.58 -6.51
CA GLU A 50 -8.05 15.90 -6.15
C GLU A 50 -6.96 16.94 -5.87
N PHE A 51 -5.75 16.49 -5.54
CA PHE A 51 -4.60 17.34 -5.25
C PHE A 51 -3.49 17.26 -6.33
N GLY A 52 -3.79 16.67 -7.49
CA GLY A 52 -2.83 16.55 -8.59
C GLY A 52 -1.85 15.37 -8.46
N GLY A 53 -2.08 14.46 -7.52
CA GLY A 53 -1.32 13.22 -7.36
C GLY A 53 -1.71 12.18 -8.42
N GLU A 54 -1.21 12.33 -9.63
CA GLU A 54 -1.54 11.45 -10.76
C GLU A 54 -0.88 10.07 -10.62
N PRO A 55 -1.62 8.96 -10.81
CA PRO A 55 -1.03 7.63 -10.85
C PRO A 55 -0.13 7.46 -12.07
N LEU A 56 0.99 6.76 -11.92
CA LEU A 56 1.90 6.46 -13.04
C LEU A 56 1.32 5.45 -14.04
N LEU A 57 0.42 4.60 -13.59
CA LEU A 57 -0.19 3.53 -14.39
C LEU A 57 -1.70 3.72 -14.48
N GLY A 58 -2.26 3.36 -15.63
CA GLY A 58 -3.69 3.33 -15.84
C GLY A 58 -4.41 2.32 -14.94
N GLU A 59 -5.73 2.47 -14.79
CA GLU A 59 -6.53 1.64 -13.88
C GLU A 59 -6.46 0.13 -14.20
N ALA A 60 -6.25 -0.23 -15.45
CA ALA A 60 -6.11 -1.62 -15.88
C ALA A 60 -4.77 -2.26 -15.47
N GLU A 61 -3.75 -1.44 -15.26
CA GLU A 61 -2.36 -1.88 -15.03
C GLU A 61 -1.93 -1.71 -13.57
N VAL A 62 -2.66 -0.91 -12.79
CA VAL A 62 -2.31 -0.63 -11.40
C VAL A 62 -2.50 -1.84 -10.50
N SER A 63 -1.53 -2.05 -9.61
CA SER A 63 -1.65 -3.07 -8.57
C SER A 63 -2.80 -2.77 -7.60
N ALA A 64 -3.46 -3.82 -7.11
CA ALA A 64 -4.49 -3.69 -6.08
C ALA A 64 -3.91 -3.25 -4.72
N VAL A 65 -2.61 -3.43 -4.49
CA VAL A 65 -1.98 -3.22 -3.18
C VAL A 65 -0.95 -2.10 -3.14
N LEU A 66 -0.42 -1.67 -4.29
CA LEU A 66 0.63 -0.67 -4.38
C LEU A 66 0.31 0.32 -5.50
N GLY A 67 0.17 1.59 -5.15
CA GLY A 67 0.08 2.69 -6.10
C GLY A 67 1.37 3.51 -6.11
N ALA A 68 1.78 3.92 -7.32
CA ALA A 68 2.85 4.91 -7.53
C ALA A 68 2.23 6.17 -8.13
N TYR A 69 2.56 7.31 -7.57
CA TYR A 69 1.93 8.59 -7.88
C TYR A 69 2.99 9.67 -8.13
N ARG A 70 2.72 10.58 -9.05
CA ARG A 70 3.53 11.78 -9.20
C ARG A 70 3.35 12.69 -7.98
N VAL A 71 4.45 13.27 -7.54
CA VAL A 71 4.37 14.33 -6.53
C VAL A 71 3.65 15.53 -7.17
N PRO A 72 2.58 16.05 -6.56
CA PRO A 72 1.87 17.21 -7.10
C PRO A 72 2.75 18.43 -7.25
N ASP A 73 2.46 19.26 -8.25
CA ASP A 73 3.20 20.49 -8.52
C ASP A 73 3.27 21.39 -7.28
N GLY A 74 4.48 21.90 -7.02
CA GLY A 74 4.75 22.76 -5.87
C GLY A 74 5.02 22.02 -4.55
N PHE A 75 5.10 20.70 -4.58
CA PHE A 75 5.54 19.87 -3.44
C PHE A 75 6.83 19.12 -3.80
N SER A 76 7.63 18.79 -2.77
CA SER A 76 8.68 17.79 -2.89
C SER A 76 8.24 16.47 -2.23
N PHE A 77 8.92 15.37 -2.57
CA PHE A 77 8.69 14.08 -1.90
C PHE A 77 8.83 14.21 -0.39
N GLU A 78 9.87 14.91 0.08
CA GLU A 78 10.16 15.09 1.51
C GLU A 78 9.00 15.81 2.22
N GLN A 79 8.44 16.84 1.60
CA GLN A 79 7.30 17.58 2.16
C GLN A 79 6.08 16.67 2.33
N VAL A 80 5.77 15.85 1.33
CA VAL A 80 4.65 14.90 1.39
C VAL A 80 4.96 13.80 2.41
N HIS A 81 6.15 13.21 2.36
CA HIS A 81 6.58 12.15 3.27
C HIS A 81 6.54 12.62 4.73
N ASP A 82 7.19 13.75 5.04
CA ASP A 82 7.27 14.25 6.41
C ASP A 82 5.92 14.76 6.91
N GLY A 83 5.12 15.30 6.00
CA GLY A 83 3.73 15.67 6.28
C GLY A 83 2.91 14.47 6.75
N LEU A 84 2.89 13.41 5.97
CA LEU A 84 2.14 12.17 6.29
C LEU A 84 2.74 11.43 7.49
N LYS A 85 4.06 11.44 7.64
CA LYS A 85 4.75 10.81 8.79
C LYS A 85 4.33 11.40 10.13
N ARG A 86 4.05 12.70 10.20
CA ARG A 86 3.51 13.34 11.41
C ARG A 86 2.14 12.80 11.83
N TRP A 87 1.39 12.25 10.87
CA TRP A 87 0.11 11.57 11.10
C TRP A 87 0.26 10.07 11.32
N GLY A 88 1.50 9.56 11.34
CA GLY A 88 1.81 8.14 11.55
C GLY A 88 1.85 7.29 10.26
N PHE A 89 1.84 7.93 9.08
CA PHE A 89 1.89 7.23 7.80
C PHE A 89 3.25 7.40 7.13
N VAL A 90 3.93 6.29 6.87
CA VAL A 90 5.22 6.29 6.17
C VAL A 90 5.00 5.84 4.72
N ILE A 91 5.37 6.70 3.78
CA ILE A 91 5.34 6.41 2.35
C ILE A 91 6.75 6.22 1.82
N SER A 92 6.89 5.62 0.64
CA SER A 92 8.19 5.37 0.02
C SER A 92 8.39 6.23 -1.21
N ALA A 93 9.62 6.67 -1.46
CA ALA A 93 9.99 7.30 -2.73
C ALA A 93 9.83 6.35 -3.92
N GLY A 94 9.85 6.87 -5.13
CA GLY A 94 10.02 6.09 -6.35
C GLY A 94 11.31 5.27 -6.33
N VAL A 95 11.53 4.44 -7.34
CA VAL A 95 12.74 3.63 -7.48
C VAL A 95 13.46 3.91 -8.79
N GLY A 96 14.79 3.78 -8.78
CA GLY A 96 15.61 3.99 -9.97
C GLY A 96 15.46 5.41 -10.53
N ASN A 97 15.26 5.53 -11.82
CA ASN A 97 15.12 6.83 -12.51
C ASN A 97 13.86 7.62 -12.14
N GLN A 98 12.97 7.04 -11.34
CA GLN A 98 11.74 7.66 -10.86
C GLN A 98 11.82 8.04 -9.37
N ALA A 99 13.01 8.00 -8.77
CA ALA A 99 13.19 8.35 -7.36
C ALA A 99 12.73 9.79 -7.08
N ASP A 100 13.02 10.70 -8.01
CA ASP A 100 12.62 12.08 -7.91
C ASP A 100 11.24 12.31 -8.54
N GLY A 101 10.35 12.95 -7.79
CA GLY A 101 9.02 13.32 -8.26
C GLY A 101 7.96 12.20 -8.24
N VAL A 102 8.26 11.05 -7.64
CA VAL A 102 7.31 9.94 -7.47
C VAL A 102 7.32 9.44 -6.04
N PHE A 103 6.15 9.13 -5.50
CA PHE A 103 6.01 8.42 -4.24
C PHE A 103 5.09 7.21 -4.38
N ARG A 104 5.20 6.29 -3.44
CA ARG A 104 4.44 5.03 -3.43
C ARG A 104 3.68 4.86 -2.13
N ILE A 105 2.42 4.45 -2.24
CA ILE A 105 1.58 4.08 -1.10
C ILE A 105 1.14 2.64 -1.27
N ALA A 106 1.33 1.83 -0.23
CA ALA A 106 0.86 0.45 -0.17
C ALA A 106 -0.35 0.34 0.78
N ALA A 107 -1.42 -0.28 0.29
CA ALA A 107 -2.59 -0.66 1.07
C ALA A 107 -2.59 -2.19 1.25
N MET A 108 -1.63 -2.72 2.02
CA MET A 108 -1.39 -4.16 2.19
C MET A 108 -1.12 -4.49 3.66
N GLY A 109 -1.60 -5.64 4.10
CA GLY A 109 -1.46 -6.10 5.49
C GLY A 109 -2.79 -6.02 6.24
N ASP A 110 -2.72 -5.92 7.55
CA ASP A 110 -3.89 -5.77 8.43
C ASP A 110 -4.33 -4.31 8.52
N ILE A 111 -4.60 -3.71 7.34
CA ILE A 111 -5.05 -2.32 7.21
C ILE A 111 -6.57 -2.31 7.18
N THR A 112 -7.16 -1.53 8.07
CA THR A 112 -8.61 -1.38 8.19
C THR A 112 -9.13 -0.20 7.34
N ARG A 113 -10.45 -0.14 7.13
CA ARG A 113 -11.09 1.04 6.52
C ARG A 113 -10.84 2.31 7.33
N TYR A 114 -10.81 2.20 8.65
CA TYR A 114 -10.52 3.32 9.53
C TYR A 114 -9.09 3.87 9.33
N ASP A 115 -8.11 2.99 9.10
CA ASP A 115 -6.74 3.44 8.79
C ASP A 115 -6.69 4.22 7.47
N ILE A 116 -7.46 3.78 6.47
CA ILE A 116 -7.58 4.51 5.21
C ILE A 116 -8.28 5.86 5.40
N GLU A 117 -9.38 5.93 6.14
CA GLU A 117 -10.06 7.20 6.44
C GLU A 117 -9.11 8.20 7.11
N ARG A 118 -8.30 7.74 8.07
CA ARG A 118 -7.26 8.57 8.69
C ARG A 118 -6.19 9.00 7.69
N LEU A 119 -5.77 8.11 6.78
CA LEU A 119 -4.80 8.46 5.73
C LEU A 119 -5.38 9.52 4.78
N LEU A 120 -6.64 9.39 4.36
CA LEU A 120 -7.28 10.38 3.50
C LEU A 120 -7.34 11.75 4.16
N ALA A 121 -7.72 11.83 5.44
CA ALA A 121 -7.72 13.08 6.20
C ALA A 121 -6.30 13.69 6.33
N ALA A 122 -5.28 12.84 6.50
CA ALA A 122 -3.89 13.28 6.53
C ALA A 122 -3.44 13.83 5.16
N ILE A 123 -3.78 13.16 4.06
CA ILE A 123 -3.50 13.62 2.69
C ILE A 123 -4.14 15.00 2.48
N GLU A 124 -5.42 15.15 2.77
CA GLU A 124 -6.09 16.44 2.66
C GLU A 124 -5.41 17.55 3.46
N THR A 125 -5.03 17.24 4.70
CA THR A 125 -4.36 18.22 5.58
C THR A 125 -3.00 18.63 5.03
N VAL A 126 -2.21 17.67 4.53
CA VAL A 126 -0.87 17.94 3.98
C VAL A 126 -0.95 18.80 2.71
N PHE A 127 -1.91 18.53 1.84
CA PHE A 127 -2.01 19.25 0.57
C PHE A 127 -2.81 20.57 0.66
N LYS A 128 -3.70 20.74 1.66
CA LYS A 128 -4.42 22.00 1.87
C LYS A 128 -3.64 23.04 2.68
N ASN A 129 -2.74 22.61 3.56
CA ASN A 129 -1.92 23.49 4.39
C ASN A 129 -0.57 23.80 3.72
N ARG A 130 -0.64 24.56 2.66
CA ARG A 130 0.51 25.04 1.88
C ARG A 130 1.11 26.28 2.49
#